data_59dbcad0b4a4884f8f2b2043b150e73f
#
_entry.id   59dbcad0b4a4884f8f2b2043b150e73f
#
_cell.length_a   1.000
_cell.length_b   1.000
_cell.length_c   1.000
_cell.angle_alpha   90.00
_cell.angle_beta   90.00
_cell.angle_gamma   90.00
#
_symmetry.space_group_name_H-M   'P 1'
#
loop_
_entity.id
_entity.type
_entity.pdbx_description
1 polymer ?
#
loop_
_entity_poly.entity_id
_entity_poly.type
_entity_poly.pdbx_seq_one_letter_code
_entity_poly.pdbx_strand_id
1 'polypeptide(L)'
;MQIKDDIGLTFASALRSFLRQDPEIILVGEMRDKETVDIGLKAALTGHLVFSTLHTNDAPSTITRLQNMGTPDYLISAAVSLVLAQRLARKTCTECREPDEDITPKALADLGFTVEQASRAKVQKGKGCAKCKDTGLSLIHI
;
A
#
# COMPACT_ATOMS: atom_id res chain seq x y z
N MET A 1 -8.47 -21.22 -6.80
CA MET A 1 -8.94 -21.43 -8.20
C MET A 1 -7.92 -20.79 -9.13
N GLN A 2 -7.52 -21.46 -10.18
CA GLN A 2 -6.56 -20.93 -11.17
C GLN A 2 -7.33 -20.35 -12.37
N ILE A 3 -7.03 -19.12 -12.75
CA ILE A 3 -7.59 -18.47 -13.94
C ILE A 3 -7.07 -19.18 -15.21
N LYS A 4 -7.94 -19.39 -16.17
CA LYS A 4 -7.64 -20.01 -17.48
C LYS A 4 -8.41 -19.27 -18.56
N ASP A 5 -7.75 -18.32 -19.21
CA ASP A 5 -8.36 -17.44 -20.21
C ASP A 5 -8.80 -18.19 -21.47
N ASP A 6 -8.09 -19.27 -21.84
CA ASP A 6 -8.36 -20.14 -22.99
C ASP A 6 -9.73 -20.83 -22.94
N ILE A 7 -10.31 -21.01 -21.76
CA ILE A 7 -11.65 -21.57 -21.58
C ILE A 7 -12.65 -20.54 -21.06
N GLY A 8 -12.32 -19.23 -21.13
CA GLY A 8 -13.19 -18.13 -20.69
C GLY A 8 -13.31 -17.97 -19.17
N LEU A 9 -12.46 -18.64 -18.39
CA LEU A 9 -12.40 -18.48 -16.95
C LEU A 9 -11.49 -17.29 -16.58
N THR A 10 -12.01 -16.09 -16.76
CA THR A 10 -11.33 -14.81 -16.43
C THR A 10 -11.56 -14.42 -14.97
N PHE A 11 -10.77 -13.45 -14.46
CA PHE A 11 -11.03 -12.84 -13.14
C PHE A 11 -12.45 -12.28 -13.02
N ALA A 12 -12.91 -11.59 -14.02
CA ALA A 12 -14.25 -10.99 -14.07
C ALA A 12 -15.36 -12.06 -14.03
N SER A 13 -15.22 -13.14 -14.81
CA SER A 13 -16.22 -14.23 -14.82
C SER A 13 -16.27 -14.98 -13.50
N ALA A 14 -15.11 -15.22 -12.90
CA ALA A 14 -14.97 -15.85 -11.59
C ALA A 14 -15.59 -14.98 -10.48
N LEU A 15 -15.28 -13.68 -10.47
CA LEU A 15 -15.80 -12.73 -9.48
C LEU A 15 -17.34 -12.63 -9.54
N ARG A 16 -17.93 -12.59 -10.75
CA ARG A 16 -19.40 -12.64 -10.91
C ARG A 16 -20.01 -13.92 -10.34
N SER A 17 -19.34 -15.06 -10.49
CA SER A 17 -19.80 -16.33 -9.96
C SER A 17 -19.74 -16.38 -8.43
N PHE A 18 -18.68 -15.82 -7.84
CA PHE A 18 -18.55 -15.72 -6.39
C PHE A 18 -19.57 -14.80 -5.76
N LEU A 19 -19.89 -13.66 -6.39
CA LEU A 19 -20.93 -12.75 -5.90
C LEU A 19 -22.31 -13.40 -5.78
N ARG A 20 -22.58 -14.45 -6.55
CA ARG A 20 -23.83 -15.23 -6.45
C ARG A 20 -23.87 -16.20 -5.26
N GLN A 21 -22.76 -16.35 -4.54
CA GLN A 21 -22.66 -17.18 -3.33
C GLN A 21 -22.88 -16.36 -2.05
N ASP A 22 -23.33 -15.12 -2.20
CA ASP A 22 -23.63 -14.19 -1.09
C ASP A 22 -22.45 -14.03 -0.09
N PRO A 23 -21.24 -13.71 -0.54
CA PRO A 23 -20.11 -13.52 0.36
C PRO A 23 -20.21 -12.16 1.04
N GLU A 24 -19.90 -12.06 2.32
CA GLU A 24 -19.80 -10.77 3.01
C GLU A 24 -18.47 -10.06 2.70
N ILE A 25 -17.40 -10.83 2.55
CA ILE A 25 -16.04 -10.34 2.33
C ILE A 25 -15.46 -10.97 1.09
N ILE A 26 -14.91 -10.15 0.20
CA ILE A 26 -14.30 -10.56 -1.06
C ILE A 26 -12.87 -10.06 -1.12
N LEU A 27 -11.92 -10.95 -1.39
CA LEU A 27 -10.54 -10.58 -1.70
C LEU A 27 -10.25 -10.87 -3.17
N VAL A 28 -10.09 -9.81 -3.96
CA VAL A 28 -9.59 -9.86 -5.33
C VAL A 28 -8.10 -9.60 -5.28
N GLY A 29 -7.28 -10.58 -5.55
CA GLY A 29 -5.82 -10.50 -5.39
C GLY A 29 -5.22 -9.26 -6.05
N GLU A 30 -5.67 -8.91 -7.25
CA GLU A 30 -5.34 -7.66 -7.93
C GLU A 30 -6.40 -7.29 -8.97
N MET A 31 -6.52 -6.00 -9.26
CA MET A 31 -7.37 -5.46 -10.33
C MET A 31 -6.47 -4.91 -11.45
N ARG A 32 -6.47 -5.58 -12.60
CA ARG A 32 -5.63 -5.22 -13.77
C ARG A 32 -6.40 -4.57 -14.89
N ASP A 33 -7.69 -4.86 -14.98
CA ASP A 33 -8.56 -4.46 -16.07
C ASP A 33 -9.82 -3.76 -15.56
N LYS A 34 -10.40 -2.96 -16.44
CA LYS A 34 -11.61 -2.17 -16.16
C LYS A 34 -12.77 -3.05 -15.71
N GLU A 35 -12.97 -4.20 -16.35
CA GLU A 35 -14.11 -5.06 -16.08
C GLU A 35 -14.08 -5.60 -14.63
N THR A 36 -12.91 -6.07 -14.17
CA THR A 36 -12.70 -6.52 -12.80
C THR A 36 -12.89 -5.38 -11.79
N VAL A 37 -12.38 -4.18 -12.10
CA VAL A 37 -12.58 -2.98 -11.26
C VAL A 37 -14.05 -2.64 -11.13
N ASP A 38 -14.78 -2.55 -12.26
CA ASP A 38 -16.19 -2.19 -12.26
C ASP A 38 -17.05 -3.20 -11.45
N ILE A 39 -16.75 -4.49 -11.54
CA ILE A 39 -17.45 -5.52 -10.75
C ILE A 39 -17.13 -5.36 -9.26
N GLY A 40 -15.86 -5.18 -8.90
CA GLY A 40 -15.45 -5.02 -7.51
C GLY A 40 -16.06 -3.77 -6.85
N LEU A 41 -16.03 -2.63 -7.53
CA LEU A 41 -16.64 -1.38 -7.03
C LEU A 41 -18.17 -1.49 -6.90
N LYS A 42 -18.85 -2.09 -7.87
CA LYS A 42 -20.29 -2.34 -7.79
C LYS A 42 -20.64 -3.29 -6.64
N ALA A 43 -19.82 -4.33 -6.40
CA ALA A 43 -20.01 -5.21 -5.26
C ALA A 43 -19.87 -4.43 -3.93
N ALA A 44 -18.88 -3.54 -3.82
CA ALA A 44 -18.72 -2.68 -2.65
C ALA A 44 -19.94 -1.79 -2.41
N LEU A 45 -20.53 -1.21 -3.47
CA LEU A 45 -21.75 -0.40 -3.36
C LEU A 45 -22.99 -1.19 -2.96
N THR A 46 -23.01 -2.50 -3.21
CA THR A 46 -24.11 -3.39 -2.81
C THR A 46 -23.93 -4.01 -1.43
N GLY A 47 -22.95 -3.53 -0.64
CA GLY A 47 -22.78 -3.90 0.77
C GLY A 47 -21.68 -4.92 1.06
N HIS A 48 -20.97 -5.40 0.03
CA HIS A 48 -19.84 -6.32 0.24
C HIS A 48 -18.59 -5.56 0.67
N LEU A 49 -17.82 -6.12 1.59
CA LEU A 49 -16.49 -5.63 1.90
C LEU A 49 -15.49 -6.19 0.90
N VAL A 50 -14.98 -5.34 0.00
CA VAL A 50 -14.07 -5.75 -1.07
C VAL A 50 -12.65 -5.26 -0.79
N PHE A 51 -11.71 -6.19 -0.72
CA PHE A 51 -10.27 -5.91 -0.67
C PHE A 51 -9.63 -6.21 -2.02
N SER A 52 -8.70 -5.37 -2.44
CA SER A 52 -7.89 -5.63 -3.62
C SER A 52 -6.55 -4.92 -3.57
N THR A 53 -5.68 -5.23 -4.53
CA THR A 53 -4.43 -4.51 -4.74
C THR A 53 -4.39 -3.86 -6.12
N LEU A 54 -3.64 -2.78 -6.21
CA LEU A 54 -3.32 -2.08 -7.44
C LEU A 54 -1.82 -1.76 -7.44
N HIS A 55 -1.18 -1.89 -8.59
CA HIS A 55 0.24 -1.55 -8.73
C HIS A 55 0.38 -0.03 -8.93
N THR A 56 0.56 0.68 -7.82
CA THR A 56 0.78 2.14 -7.77
C THR A 56 1.93 2.48 -6.83
N ASN A 57 2.51 3.66 -7.03
CA ASN A 57 3.65 4.09 -6.23
C ASN A 57 3.25 4.65 -4.85
N ASP A 58 2.07 5.18 -4.74
CA ASP A 58 1.53 5.81 -3.51
C ASP A 58 0.00 5.73 -3.49
N ALA A 59 -0.62 6.13 -2.39
CA ALA A 59 -2.07 6.08 -2.23
C ALA A 59 -2.81 7.07 -3.17
N PRO A 60 -2.38 8.34 -3.34
CA PRO A 60 -3.02 9.25 -4.29
C PRO A 60 -3.01 8.76 -5.74
N SER A 61 -1.90 8.19 -6.20
CA SER A 61 -1.79 7.68 -7.58
C SER A 61 -2.72 6.49 -7.86
N THR A 62 -3.23 5.83 -6.83
CA THR A 62 -4.25 4.79 -6.97
C THR A 62 -5.55 5.35 -7.56
N ILE A 63 -5.97 6.54 -7.13
CA ILE A 63 -7.16 7.20 -7.67
C ILE A 63 -6.96 7.50 -9.16
N THR A 64 -5.85 8.13 -9.52
CA THR A 64 -5.49 8.39 -10.92
C THR A 64 -5.43 7.09 -11.75
N ARG A 65 -4.93 6.01 -11.17
CA ARG A 65 -4.89 4.71 -11.84
C ARG A 65 -6.29 4.18 -12.15
N LEU A 66 -7.22 4.26 -11.21
CA LEU A 66 -8.62 3.87 -11.42
C LEU A 66 -9.28 4.71 -12.51
N GLN A 67 -9.05 6.03 -12.50
CA GLN A 67 -9.53 6.94 -13.55
C GLN A 67 -8.97 6.56 -14.93
N ASN A 68 -7.66 6.30 -15.02
CA ASN A 68 -7.00 5.88 -16.27
C ASN A 68 -7.50 4.52 -16.78
N MET A 69 -8.00 3.66 -15.90
CA MET A 69 -8.68 2.42 -16.29
C MET A 69 -10.12 2.66 -16.78
N GLY A 70 -10.58 3.92 -16.79
CA GLY A 70 -11.89 4.32 -17.27
C GLY A 70 -13.00 4.17 -16.23
N THR A 71 -12.66 4.18 -14.93
CA THR A 71 -13.64 4.18 -13.85
C THR A 71 -14.14 5.60 -13.61
N PRO A 72 -15.46 5.85 -13.58
CA PRO A 72 -16.01 7.17 -13.29
C PRO A 72 -15.72 7.65 -11.88
N ASP A 73 -15.44 8.95 -11.70
CA ASP A 73 -15.06 9.55 -10.42
C ASP A 73 -16.13 9.36 -9.34
N TYR A 74 -17.40 9.45 -9.69
CA TYR A 74 -18.50 9.23 -8.74
C TYR A 74 -18.48 7.80 -8.17
N LEU A 75 -18.10 6.81 -8.98
CA LEU A 75 -18.02 5.42 -8.55
C LEU A 75 -16.82 5.20 -7.62
N ILE A 76 -15.68 5.82 -7.91
CA ILE A 76 -14.50 5.78 -7.06
C ILE A 76 -14.82 6.40 -5.70
N SER A 77 -15.38 7.62 -5.69
CA SER A 77 -15.69 8.34 -4.45
C SER A 77 -16.75 7.66 -3.59
N ALA A 78 -17.70 6.95 -4.19
CA ALA A 78 -18.76 6.26 -3.47
C ALA A 78 -18.33 4.90 -2.91
N ALA A 79 -17.44 4.17 -3.60
CA ALA A 79 -17.09 2.79 -3.26
C ALA A 79 -15.75 2.63 -2.54
N VAL A 80 -14.77 3.53 -2.78
CA VAL A 80 -13.44 3.42 -2.18
C VAL A 80 -13.41 4.08 -0.81
N SER A 81 -13.37 3.28 0.24
CA SER A 81 -13.35 3.77 1.62
C SER A 81 -11.93 4.00 2.16
N LEU A 82 -10.94 3.23 1.68
CA LEU A 82 -9.56 3.31 2.15
C LEU A 82 -8.59 2.93 1.02
N VAL A 83 -7.52 3.70 0.90
CA VAL A 83 -6.35 3.32 0.10
C VAL A 83 -5.13 3.32 1.00
N LEU A 84 -4.44 2.18 1.07
CA LEU A 84 -3.23 2.01 1.87
C LEU A 84 -2.05 1.75 0.94
N ALA A 85 -1.02 2.57 1.03
CA ALA A 85 0.26 2.35 0.37
C ALA A 85 1.35 2.08 1.40
N GLN A 86 2.21 1.12 1.10
CA GLN A 86 3.28 0.70 1.99
C GLN A 86 4.63 0.80 1.27
N ARG A 87 5.63 1.27 2.00
CA ARG A 87 7.02 1.28 1.55
C ARG A 87 7.89 0.60 2.60
N LEU A 88 8.78 -0.25 2.14
CA LEU A 88 9.80 -0.83 3.00
C LEU A 88 10.91 0.19 3.22
N ALA A 89 11.24 0.43 4.48
CA ALA A 89 12.37 1.24 4.88
C ALA A 89 13.37 0.39 5.67
N ARG A 90 14.66 0.66 5.49
CA ARG A 90 15.69 0.00 6.28
C ARG A 90 15.67 0.53 7.71
N LYS A 91 15.75 -0.36 8.69
CA LYS A 91 15.87 0.01 10.10
C LYS A 91 17.34 0.17 10.48
N THR A 92 17.62 1.10 11.39
CA THR A 92 18.94 1.20 12.03
C THR A 92 19.23 -0.05 12.85
N CYS A 93 20.47 -0.51 12.83
CA CYS A 93 20.91 -1.67 13.61
C CYS A 93 20.73 -1.39 15.12
N THR A 94 20.08 -2.30 15.84
CA THR A 94 19.80 -2.15 17.27
C THR A 94 21.04 -2.20 18.14
N GLU A 95 22.10 -2.89 17.68
CA GLU A 95 23.33 -3.10 18.46
C GLU A 95 24.30 -1.92 18.38
N CYS A 96 24.31 -1.18 17.27
CA CYS A 96 25.26 -0.11 17.05
C CYS A 96 24.61 1.25 16.75
N ARG A 97 23.34 1.40 17.08
CA ARG A 97 22.65 2.68 16.93
C ARG A 97 23.16 3.68 17.97
N GLU A 98 23.40 4.89 17.52
CA GLU A 98 23.78 6.02 18.35
C GLU A 98 22.97 7.27 17.92
N PRO A 99 22.86 8.31 18.75
CA PRO A 99 22.25 9.57 18.35
C PRO A 99 22.94 10.13 17.10
N ASP A 100 22.15 10.64 16.17
CA ASP A 100 22.67 11.35 15.00
C ASP A 100 22.67 12.86 15.27
N GLU A 101 23.83 13.38 15.66
CA GLU A 101 24.03 14.80 15.98
C GLU A 101 24.13 15.69 14.73
N ASP A 102 24.32 15.08 13.55
CA ASP A 102 24.42 15.81 12.27
C ASP A 102 23.06 16.29 11.78
N ILE A 103 21.97 15.68 12.24
CA ILE A 103 20.61 16.04 11.85
C ILE A 103 20.06 17.12 12.77
N THR A 104 19.95 18.32 12.25
CA THR A 104 19.42 19.47 12.98
C THR A 104 17.89 19.51 12.96
N PRO A 105 17.22 20.15 13.96
CA PRO A 105 15.78 20.38 13.94
C PRO A 105 15.29 21.09 12.66
N LYS A 106 16.14 21.96 12.09
CA LYS A 106 15.84 22.63 10.82
C LYS A 106 15.76 21.65 9.67
N ALA A 107 16.71 20.70 9.57
CA ALA A 107 16.70 19.67 8.55
C ALA A 107 15.44 18.78 8.66
N LEU A 108 14.97 18.51 9.88
CA LEU A 108 13.71 17.78 10.09
C LEU A 108 12.49 18.59 9.66
N ALA A 109 12.49 19.91 9.92
CA ALA A 109 11.41 20.78 9.46
C ALA A 109 11.36 20.86 7.92
N ASP A 110 12.50 20.90 7.24
CA ASP A 110 12.60 20.86 5.78
C ASP A 110 12.07 19.54 5.18
N LEU A 111 12.09 18.45 5.97
CA LEU A 111 11.48 17.16 5.65
C LEU A 111 9.98 17.09 5.97
N GLY A 112 9.37 18.17 6.46
CA GLY A 112 7.94 18.26 6.73
C GLY A 112 7.52 17.94 8.18
N PHE A 113 8.47 17.78 9.10
CA PHE A 113 8.15 17.65 10.54
C PHE A 113 7.71 19.02 11.12
N THR A 114 6.73 18.99 12.01
CA THR A 114 6.41 20.21 12.77
C THR A 114 7.56 20.57 13.74
N VAL A 115 7.64 21.82 14.14
CA VAL A 115 8.66 22.29 15.09
C VAL A 115 8.62 21.47 16.40
N GLU A 116 7.43 21.14 16.87
CA GLU A 116 7.24 20.32 18.07
C GLU A 116 7.73 18.87 17.84
N GLN A 117 7.45 18.27 16.69
CA GLN A 117 7.93 16.95 16.33
C GLN A 117 9.45 16.94 16.16
N ALA A 118 10.00 17.93 15.50
CA ALA A 118 11.45 18.06 15.28
C ALA A 118 12.22 18.22 16.62
N SER A 119 11.67 18.95 17.58
CA SER A 119 12.31 19.13 18.90
C SER A 119 12.27 17.87 19.78
N ARG A 120 11.29 16.99 19.58
CA ARG A 120 11.13 15.73 20.31
C ARG A 120 11.77 14.54 19.60
N ALA A 121 12.16 14.69 18.35
CA ALA A 121 12.71 13.61 17.55
C ALA A 121 14.07 13.15 18.11
N LYS A 122 14.20 11.85 18.31
CA LYS A 122 15.46 11.18 18.66
C LYS A 122 16.01 10.49 17.43
N VAL A 123 16.67 11.26 16.56
CA VAL A 123 17.26 10.72 15.33
C VAL A 123 18.44 9.85 15.69
N GLN A 124 18.56 8.71 15.05
CA GLN A 124 19.61 7.73 15.31
C GLN A 124 20.24 7.26 14.00
N LYS A 125 21.56 7.06 14.03
CA LYS A 125 22.32 6.41 12.95
C LYS A 125 22.99 5.13 13.47
N GLY A 126 23.33 4.24 12.58
CA GLY A 126 24.11 3.05 12.91
C GLY A 126 25.59 3.28 12.63
N LYS A 127 26.44 3.11 13.64
CA LYS A 127 27.89 3.26 13.53
C LYS A 127 28.55 2.18 12.69
N GLY A 128 27.93 1.02 12.60
CA GLY A 128 28.50 -0.20 12.05
C GLY A 128 28.99 -1.15 13.14
N CYS A 129 28.75 -2.44 12.95
CA CYS A 129 29.27 -3.50 13.83
C CYS A 129 29.26 -4.85 13.10
N ALA A 130 29.90 -5.87 13.70
CA ALA A 130 29.95 -7.21 13.12
C ALA A 130 28.55 -7.81 12.82
N LYS A 131 27.52 -7.51 13.64
CA LYS A 131 26.15 -8.01 13.45
C LYS A 131 25.49 -7.46 12.20
N CYS A 132 25.72 -6.20 11.86
CA CYS A 132 25.19 -5.57 10.66
C CYS A 132 26.19 -5.56 9.49
N LYS A 133 27.32 -6.25 9.61
CA LYS A 133 28.41 -6.25 8.62
C LYS A 133 28.83 -4.82 8.24
N ASP A 134 29.02 -3.99 9.26
CA ASP A 134 29.45 -2.59 9.18
C ASP A 134 28.53 -1.65 8.39
N THR A 135 27.33 -2.08 8.05
CA THR A 135 26.35 -1.26 7.30
C THR A 135 25.61 -0.25 8.18
N GLY A 136 25.60 -0.40 9.50
CA GLY A 136 24.78 0.38 10.42
C GLY A 136 23.28 0.09 10.33
N LEU A 137 22.85 -0.83 9.46
CA LEU A 137 21.44 -1.12 9.17
C LEU A 137 21.07 -2.56 9.58
N SER A 138 19.83 -2.75 10.00
CA SER A 138 19.34 -4.09 10.32
C SER A 138 19.22 -4.93 9.06
N LEU A 139 19.83 -6.12 9.06
CA LEU A 139 19.80 -7.09 7.95
C LEU A 139 18.64 -8.09 8.06
N ILE A 140 17.96 -8.17 9.21
CA ILE A 140 17.04 -9.27 9.53
C ILE A 140 15.58 -8.83 9.62
N HIS A 141 15.32 -7.54 9.77
CA HIS A 141 13.94 -7.05 9.92
C HIS A 141 13.52 -6.28 8.68
N ILE A 142 13.06 -7.04 7.74
CA ILE A 142 12.19 -6.58 6.67
C ILE A 142 10.76 -6.74 7.16
#